data_5cd56788a4aff55ea8f82b4f0b7e7c72
#
_entry.id   5cd56788a4aff55ea8f82b4f0b7e7c72
#
_cell.length_a   1.000
_cell.length_b   1.000
_cell.length_c   1.000
_cell.angle_alpha   90.00
_cell.angle_beta   90.00
_cell.angle_gamma   90.00
#
_symmetry.space_group_name_H-M   'P 1'
#
loop_
_entity.id
_entity.type
_entity.pdbx_description
1 polymer ?
#
loop_
_entity_poly.entity_id
_entity_poly.type
_entity_poly.pdbx_seq_one_letter_code
_entity_poly.pdbx_strand_id
1 'polypeptide(L)'
;MTKYETVAQAIKTDIENGVYTEGQAIPTEELLTAQYDVSRQTIRKALALLVENDLIIKRQGSGSVVRPKRLNPRTGKIAVVATYISDYIFPSQLRAVDEVLSENKYTAVLSATRNRVCNERAILEEILKNPVDGILIEGTKSAMPNPNFDLYEKLIGMGIPVVFFNGYYPTLSGTYSVCADNQAGGAELVRHLIDRGHTKIAGYFKSDDIQGHQRYSGFISELFRSGLIIPDENVFWYTTETKENLFDDPEEVLKRLGDNTAVVCYNDEVAFGLVKCLLSAGRRVPEDVAVVSFDNSNLSWISQVPITSLSYEDRNIGRIAAQKLVDILDGRDVSSEVLPWTFIQKESS
;
A
#
# COMPACT_ATOMS: atom_id res chain seq x y z
N MET A 1 10.72 42.23 20.11
CA MET A 1 10.70 41.40 18.88
C MET A 1 11.97 41.66 18.09
N THR A 2 12.61 40.62 17.66
CA THR A 2 13.76 40.71 16.75
C THR A 2 13.31 41.03 15.33
N LYS A 3 14.22 41.55 14.48
CA LYS A 3 13.86 41.88 13.07
C LYS A 3 13.25 40.74 12.31
N TYR A 4 13.72 39.49 12.52
CA TYR A 4 13.17 38.32 11.82
C TYR A 4 11.77 37.93 12.36
N GLU A 5 11.49 38.10 13.65
CA GLU A 5 10.15 37.91 14.23
C GLU A 5 9.14 38.91 13.69
N THR A 6 9.56 40.17 13.53
CA THR A 6 8.71 41.23 12.93
C THR A 6 8.34 40.88 11.49
N VAL A 7 9.30 40.44 10.68
CA VAL A 7 9.05 40.01 9.30
C VAL A 7 8.15 38.78 9.26
N ALA A 8 8.41 37.79 10.10
CA ALA A 8 7.57 36.60 10.16
C ALA A 8 6.13 36.94 10.56
N GLN A 9 5.95 37.83 11.53
CA GLN A 9 4.61 38.31 11.95
C GLN A 9 3.88 39.07 10.82
N ALA A 10 4.59 39.90 10.05
CA ALA A 10 4.00 40.62 8.91
C ALA A 10 3.51 39.63 7.83
N ILE A 11 4.36 38.65 7.43
CA ILE A 11 3.97 37.65 6.43
C ILE A 11 2.81 36.79 6.97
N LYS A 12 2.81 36.43 8.24
CA LYS A 12 1.70 35.71 8.88
C LYS A 12 0.39 36.49 8.78
N THR A 13 0.42 37.78 9.06
CA THR A 13 -0.74 38.66 8.95
C THR A 13 -1.24 38.76 7.51
N ASP A 14 -0.34 38.83 6.52
CA ASP A 14 -0.68 38.80 5.10
C ASP A 14 -1.37 37.49 4.69
N ILE A 15 -0.91 36.36 5.22
CA ILE A 15 -1.58 35.04 5.01
C ILE A 15 -2.97 35.04 5.68
N GLU A 16 -3.08 35.49 6.91
CA GLU A 16 -4.36 35.54 7.66
C GLU A 16 -5.37 36.48 7.00
N ASN A 17 -4.92 37.57 6.37
CA ASN A 17 -5.74 38.50 5.64
C ASN A 17 -6.02 38.09 4.17
N GLY A 18 -5.50 36.96 3.71
CA GLY A 18 -5.73 36.43 2.36
C GLY A 18 -4.93 37.14 1.26
N VAL A 19 -3.90 37.92 1.62
CA VAL A 19 -2.95 38.50 0.65
C VAL A 19 -2.17 37.39 -0.06
N TYR A 20 -1.80 36.39 0.70
CA TYR A 20 -1.26 35.10 0.19
C TYR A 20 -2.26 34.01 0.51
N THR A 21 -2.81 33.38 -0.53
CA THR A 21 -3.80 32.29 -0.39
C THR A 21 -3.13 30.92 -0.30
N GLU A 22 -3.86 29.95 0.15
CA GLU A 22 -3.41 28.56 0.27
C GLU A 22 -2.84 28.02 -1.06
N GLY A 23 -1.68 27.36 -1.00
CA GLY A 23 -0.98 26.85 -2.18
C GLY A 23 -0.27 27.92 -3.02
N GLN A 24 -0.44 29.21 -2.72
CA GLN A 24 0.22 30.30 -3.42
C GLN A 24 1.67 30.45 -2.96
N ALA A 25 2.59 30.67 -3.91
CA ALA A 25 3.97 31.01 -3.61
C ALA A 25 4.04 32.40 -2.98
N ILE A 26 4.77 32.51 -1.86
CA ILE A 26 5.15 33.83 -1.30
C ILE A 26 6.35 34.37 -2.08
N PRO A 27 6.59 35.71 -2.04
CA PRO A 27 7.72 36.30 -2.75
C PRO A 27 9.05 35.66 -2.41
N THR A 28 9.99 35.68 -3.36
CA THR A 28 11.34 35.10 -3.17
C THR A 28 12.11 35.80 -2.04
N GLU A 29 13.14 35.12 -1.48
CA GLU A 29 14.02 35.72 -0.47
C GLU A 29 14.55 37.09 -0.89
N GLU A 30 14.84 37.27 -2.18
CA GLU A 30 15.35 38.54 -2.76
C GLU A 30 14.29 39.64 -2.73
N LEU A 31 13.08 39.35 -3.17
CA LEU A 31 11.96 40.27 -3.13
C LEU A 31 11.58 40.66 -1.69
N LEU A 32 11.54 39.70 -0.78
CA LEU A 32 11.28 39.95 0.63
C LEU A 32 12.40 40.75 1.30
N THR A 33 13.66 40.57 0.90
CA THR A 33 14.79 41.40 1.36
C THR A 33 14.61 42.84 0.97
N ALA A 34 14.19 43.11 -0.27
CA ALA A 34 13.90 44.47 -0.75
C ALA A 34 12.64 45.06 -0.09
N GLN A 35 11.59 44.25 0.08
CA GLN A 35 10.31 44.70 0.65
C GLN A 35 10.41 45.12 2.12
N TYR A 36 11.17 44.37 2.91
CA TYR A 36 11.30 44.59 4.37
C TYR A 36 12.57 45.35 4.77
N ASP A 37 13.44 45.69 3.83
CA ASP A 37 14.74 46.33 4.07
C ASP A 37 15.58 45.65 5.16
N VAL A 38 15.75 44.34 5.03
CA VAL A 38 16.51 43.52 5.97
C VAL A 38 17.49 42.57 5.24
N SER A 39 18.46 42.05 5.98
CA SER A 39 19.41 41.11 5.38
C SER A 39 18.75 39.79 4.93
N ARG A 40 19.32 39.15 3.91
CA ARG A 40 18.88 37.85 3.41
C ARG A 40 18.87 36.78 4.52
N GLN A 41 19.82 36.88 5.48
CA GLN A 41 19.86 36.00 6.64
C GLN A 41 18.65 36.20 7.57
N THR A 42 18.20 37.46 7.73
CA THR A 42 17.00 37.80 8.50
C THR A 42 15.75 37.20 7.85
N ILE A 43 15.61 37.29 6.52
CA ILE A 43 14.52 36.67 5.78
C ILE A 43 14.53 35.14 5.95
N ARG A 44 15.69 34.50 5.83
CA ARG A 44 15.79 33.04 6.02
C ARG A 44 15.35 32.59 7.42
N LYS A 45 15.70 33.35 8.46
CA LYS A 45 15.24 33.07 9.83
C LYS A 45 13.73 33.30 9.96
N ALA A 46 13.18 34.35 9.36
CA ALA A 46 11.74 34.60 9.37
C ALA A 46 10.98 33.48 8.65
N LEU A 47 11.44 33.06 7.47
CA LEU A 47 10.84 31.94 6.73
C LEU A 47 10.97 30.61 7.51
N ALA A 48 12.10 30.36 8.17
CA ALA A 48 12.26 29.18 9.01
C ALA A 48 11.24 29.17 10.17
N LEU A 49 11.00 30.31 10.80
CA LEU A 49 9.99 30.46 11.86
C LEU A 49 8.56 30.22 11.32
N LEU A 50 8.26 30.69 10.09
CA LEU A 50 6.96 30.44 9.44
C LEU A 50 6.79 28.95 9.08
N VAL A 51 7.86 28.25 8.69
CA VAL A 51 7.84 26.80 8.46
C VAL A 51 7.62 26.06 9.78
N GLU A 52 8.34 26.44 10.84
CA GLU A 52 8.18 25.84 12.18
C GLU A 52 6.76 26.02 12.74
N ASN A 53 6.10 27.14 12.41
CA ASN A 53 4.71 27.42 12.78
C ASN A 53 3.68 26.87 11.77
N ASP A 54 4.07 26.02 10.85
CA ASP A 54 3.20 25.38 9.86
C ASP A 54 2.43 26.35 8.92
N LEU A 55 2.91 27.58 8.74
CA LEU A 55 2.26 28.59 7.88
C LEU A 55 2.68 28.48 6.42
N ILE A 56 3.92 28.08 6.18
CA ILE A 56 4.47 27.89 4.82
C ILE A 56 5.26 26.61 4.71
N ILE A 57 5.44 26.13 3.48
CA ILE A 57 6.29 24.98 3.14
C ILE A 57 7.31 25.39 2.08
N LYS A 58 8.52 24.80 2.14
CA LYS A 58 9.53 24.96 1.08
C LYS A 58 9.33 23.92 0.01
N ARG A 59 9.13 24.34 -1.24
CA ARG A 59 9.09 23.46 -2.41
C ARG A 59 10.36 23.60 -3.23
N GLN A 60 10.97 22.48 -3.56
CA GLN A 60 12.15 22.48 -4.41
C GLN A 60 11.79 23.05 -5.80
N GLY A 61 12.50 24.09 -6.24
CA GLY A 61 12.23 24.79 -7.51
C GLY A 61 11.11 25.83 -7.50
N SER A 62 10.22 25.86 -6.49
CA SER A 62 9.07 26.79 -6.43
C SER A 62 9.13 27.77 -5.24
N GLY A 63 10.20 27.73 -4.42
CA GLY A 63 10.35 28.63 -3.28
C GLY A 63 9.52 28.22 -2.06
N SER A 64 8.99 29.22 -1.33
CA SER A 64 8.12 29.00 -0.18
C SER A 64 6.66 29.24 -0.58
N VAL A 65 5.78 28.33 -0.18
CA VAL A 65 4.36 28.33 -0.55
C VAL A 65 3.52 28.35 0.72
N VAL A 66 2.42 29.11 0.73
CA VAL A 66 1.47 29.11 1.85
C VAL A 66 0.92 27.69 2.01
N ARG A 67 1.06 27.15 3.21
CA ARG A 67 0.54 25.81 3.50
C ARG A 67 -1.00 25.85 3.44
N PRO A 68 -1.66 24.88 2.80
CA PRO A 68 -3.10 24.72 2.92
C PRO A 68 -3.50 24.67 4.40
N LYS A 69 -4.49 25.45 4.79
CA LYS A 69 -4.94 25.56 6.18
C LYS A 69 -5.48 24.20 6.61
N ARG A 70 -4.80 23.55 7.54
CA ARG A 70 -5.37 22.38 8.20
C ARG A 70 -6.55 22.83 9.06
N LEU A 71 -7.65 22.13 8.93
CA LEU A 71 -8.82 22.39 9.78
C LEU A 71 -8.57 22.03 11.25
N ASN A 72 -7.54 21.17 11.48
CA ASN A 72 -7.19 20.70 12.82
C ASN A 72 -5.70 20.94 13.11
N PRO A 73 -5.31 21.26 14.38
CA PRO A 73 -3.93 21.32 14.81
C PRO A 73 -3.24 19.95 14.65
N ARG A 74 -1.91 19.95 14.48
CA ARG A 74 -1.13 18.70 14.45
C ARG A 74 -1.31 17.92 15.74
N THR A 75 -1.60 16.64 15.61
CA THR A 75 -1.80 15.70 16.73
C THR A 75 -0.54 14.87 17.02
N GLY A 76 0.40 14.81 16.07
CA GLY A 76 1.55 13.91 16.11
C GLY A 76 1.17 12.43 15.93
N LYS A 77 -0.05 12.15 15.49
CA LYS A 77 -0.58 10.78 15.35
C LYS A 77 -0.87 10.45 13.89
N ILE A 78 -0.55 9.22 13.49
CA ILE A 78 -0.91 8.64 12.20
C ILE A 78 -1.75 7.39 12.45
N ALA A 79 -2.93 7.31 11.86
CA ALA A 79 -3.70 6.07 11.86
C ALA A 79 -3.07 5.09 10.86
N VAL A 80 -2.73 3.90 11.34
CA VAL A 80 -2.22 2.79 10.53
C VAL A 80 -3.24 1.66 10.58
N VAL A 81 -3.94 1.46 9.48
CA VAL A 81 -5.08 0.55 9.38
C VAL A 81 -4.71 -0.58 8.42
N ALA A 82 -4.52 -1.78 8.94
CA ALA A 82 -4.19 -2.96 8.15
C ALA A 82 -5.34 -3.98 8.20
N THR A 83 -5.33 -4.92 7.29
CA THR A 83 -6.26 -6.05 7.33
C THR A 83 -5.99 -6.91 8.57
N TYR A 84 -4.70 -7.24 8.80
CA TYR A 84 -4.22 -7.98 9.97
C TYR A 84 -3.00 -7.28 10.58
N ILE A 85 -2.64 -7.59 11.83
CA ILE A 85 -1.51 -6.98 12.53
C ILE A 85 -0.40 -8.01 12.78
N SER A 86 -0.77 -9.21 13.26
CA SER A 86 0.16 -10.22 13.77
C SER A 86 0.52 -11.30 12.77
N ASP A 87 -0.17 -11.38 11.64
CA ASP A 87 -0.11 -12.52 10.74
C ASP A 87 0.63 -12.20 9.44
N TYR A 88 1.24 -13.21 8.84
CA TYR A 88 1.78 -13.24 7.50
C TYR A 88 2.86 -12.16 7.25
N ILE A 89 2.66 -11.26 6.25
CA ILE A 89 3.63 -10.20 5.89
C ILE A 89 3.46 -8.92 6.73
N PHE A 90 2.32 -8.77 7.43
CA PHE A 90 1.97 -7.52 8.13
C PHE A 90 2.96 -7.13 9.22
N PRO A 91 3.48 -8.03 10.09
CA PRO A 91 4.43 -7.63 11.13
C PRO A 91 5.68 -6.95 10.58
N SER A 92 6.19 -7.41 9.44
CA SER A 92 7.35 -6.82 8.76
C SER A 92 7.03 -5.43 8.20
N GLN A 93 5.88 -5.30 7.54
CA GLN A 93 5.45 -4.01 6.97
C GLN A 93 5.14 -2.99 8.06
N LEU A 94 4.41 -3.38 9.11
CA LEU A 94 4.04 -2.48 10.21
C LEU A 94 5.25 -2.02 11.02
N ARG A 95 6.26 -2.89 11.22
CA ARG A 95 7.53 -2.48 11.83
C ARG A 95 8.23 -1.41 11.00
N ALA A 96 8.29 -1.60 9.68
CA ALA A 96 8.92 -0.62 8.79
C ALA A 96 8.15 0.71 8.74
N VAL A 97 6.81 0.66 8.87
CA VAL A 97 5.96 1.86 9.03
C VAL A 97 6.32 2.58 10.32
N ASP A 98 6.36 1.86 11.45
CA ASP A 98 6.65 2.44 12.77
C ASP A 98 8.03 3.09 12.83
N GLU A 99 9.05 2.45 12.24
CA GLU A 99 10.40 3.02 12.12
C GLU A 99 10.36 4.39 11.43
N VAL A 100 9.75 4.50 10.24
CA VAL A 100 9.65 5.76 9.50
C VAL A 100 8.88 6.83 10.28
N LEU A 101 7.74 6.46 10.86
CA LEU A 101 6.91 7.39 11.61
C LEU A 101 7.63 7.91 12.86
N SER A 102 8.30 7.02 13.61
CA SER A 102 9.05 7.38 14.82
C SER A 102 10.23 8.30 14.52
N GLU A 103 10.99 8.03 13.45
CA GLU A 103 12.08 8.90 12.97
C GLU A 103 11.60 10.31 12.65
N ASN A 104 10.34 10.44 12.19
CA ASN A 104 9.70 11.71 11.87
C ASN A 104 8.80 12.27 13.00
N LYS A 105 8.94 11.74 14.23
CA LYS A 105 8.23 12.20 15.44
C LYS A 105 6.71 12.03 15.39
N TYR A 106 6.23 11.03 14.66
CA TYR A 106 4.84 10.62 14.66
C TYR A 106 4.65 9.35 15.49
N THR A 107 3.49 9.23 16.11
CA THR A 107 3.05 8.01 16.81
C THR A 107 2.07 7.24 15.92
N ALA A 108 2.33 5.96 15.67
CA ALA A 108 1.43 5.08 14.96
C ALA A 108 0.25 4.66 15.87
N VAL A 109 -0.99 4.83 15.39
CA VAL A 109 -2.20 4.30 16.02
C VAL A 109 -2.69 3.13 15.18
N LEU A 110 -2.40 1.90 15.63
CA LEU A 110 -2.68 0.68 14.88
C LEU A 110 -4.14 0.24 15.05
N SER A 111 -4.77 -0.16 13.94
CA SER A 111 -6.11 -0.76 13.92
C SER A 111 -6.16 -1.87 12.87
N ALA A 112 -7.00 -2.90 13.11
CA ALA A 112 -7.19 -4.00 12.18
C ALA A 112 -8.64 -4.08 11.69
N THR A 113 -8.83 -4.11 10.36
CA THR A 113 -10.16 -4.28 9.77
C THR A 113 -10.59 -5.74 9.72
N ARG A 114 -9.67 -6.69 9.78
CA ARG A 114 -9.91 -8.13 9.56
C ARG A 114 -10.65 -8.39 8.24
N ASN A 115 -10.37 -7.56 7.24
CA ASN A 115 -11.02 -7.51 5.93
C ASN A 115 -12.56 -7.41 6.00
N ARG A 116 -13.09 -6.69 7.02
CA ARG A 116 -14.52 -6.48 7.23
C ARG A 116 -14.88 -5.00 7.10
N VAL A 117 -15.76 -4.69 6.15
CA VAL A 117 -16.19 -3.32 5.82
C VAL A 117 -16.80 -2.59 7.04
N CYS A 118 -17.52 -3.31 7.90
CA CYS A 118 -18.07 -2.72 9.14
C CYS A 118 -16.99 -2.31 10.16
N ASN A 119 -15.86 -3.05 10.21
CA ASN A 119 -14.74 -2.68 11.07
C ASN A 119 -14.01 -1.45 10.51
N GLU A 120 -13.78 -1.43 9.20
CA GLU A 120 -13.24 -0.25 8.52
C GLU A 120 -14.10 0.98 8.81
N ARG A 121 -15.43 0.88 8.67
CA ARG A 121 -16.35 1.97 9.00
C ARG A 121 -16.17 2.48 10.42
N ALA A 122 -16.17 1.58 11.41
CA ALA A 122 -16.01 1.96 12.82
C ALA A 122 -14.66 2.68 13.07
N ILE A 123 -13.57 2.22 12.41
CA ILE A 123 -12.26 2.87 12.52
C ILE A 123 -12.30 4.27 11.89
N LEU A 124 -12.87 4.44 10.70
CA LEU A 124 -12.96 5.74 10.03
C LEU A 124 -13.86 6.71 10.83
N GLU A 125 -14.97 6.26 11.39
CA GLU A 125 -15.83 7.06 12.29
C GLU A 125 -15.10 7.50 13.56
N GLU A 126 -14.23 6.64 14.11
CA GLU A 126 -13.40 7.01 15.26
C GLU A 126 -12.36 8.06 14.90
N ILE A 127 -11.72 7.94 13.70
CA ILE A 127 -10.78 8.95 13.20
C ILE A 127 -11.46 10.30 12.97
N LEU A 128 -12.73 10.31 12.51
CA LEU A 128 -13.50 11.56 12.37
C LEU A 128 -13.79 12.23 13.71
N LYS A 129 -13.99 11.48 14.78
CA LYS A 129 -14.19 12.02 16.16
C LYS A 129 -12.88 12.46 16.79
N ASN A 130 -11.80 11.71 16.55
CA ASN A 130 -10.47 11.92 17.09
C ASN A 130 -9.46 12.04 15.94
N PRO A 131 -9.41 13.22 15.26
CA PRO A 131 -8.60 13.39 14.08
C PRO A 131 -7.11 13.10 14.27
N VAL A 132 -6.50 12.55 13.24
CA VAL A 132 -5.06 12.27 13.12
C VAL A 132 -4.45 13.14 12.03
N ASP A 133 -3.12 13.17 11.95
CA ASP A 133 -2.42 13.98 10.93
C ASP A 133 -2.45 13.35 9.54
N GLY A 134 -2.60 12.02 9.46
CA GLY A 134 -2.67 11.27 8.21
C GLY A 134 -3.08 9.83 8.44
N ILE A 135 -3.42 9.15 7.36
CA ILE A 135 -3.91 7.77 7.37
C ILE A 135 -3.07 6.93 6.42
N LEU A 136 -2.48 5.85 6.94
CA LEU A 136 -1.95 4.73 6.17
C LEU A 136 -2.96 3.59 6.27
N ILE A 137 -3.46 3.09 5.15
CA ILE A 137 -4.53 2.08 5.18
C ILE A 137 -4.38 1.06 4.06
N GLU A 138 -4.65 -0.20 4.37
CA GLU A 138 -4.91 -1.22 3.37
C GLU A 138 -6.41 -1.29 3.06
N GLY A 139 -6.78 -1.27 1.78
CA GLY A 139 -8.18 -1.30 1.35
C GLY A 139 -8.88 -2.60 1.75
N THR A 140 -9.97 -2.48 2.46
CA THR A 140 -10.78 -3.61 2.95
C THR A 140 -11.69 -4.10 1.83
N LYS A 141 -11.66 -5.41 1.52
CA LYS A 141 -12.43 -6.00 0.41
C LYS A 141 -12.35 -5.14 -0.84
N SER A 142 -11.12 -4.78 -1.21
CA SER A 142 -10.81 -3.72 -2.15
C SER A 142 -11.28 -3.95 -3.59
N ALA A 143 -11.71 -5.18 -3.92
CA ALA A 143 -12.36 -5.52 -5.20
C ALA A 143 -13.88 -5.32 -5.18
N MET A 144 -14.47 -5.08 -4.02
CA MET A 144 -15.92 -4.94 -3.85
C MET A 144 -16.33 -3.47 -3.73
N PRO A 145 -17.57 -3.10 -4.10
CA PRO A 145 -18.08 -1.77 -3.80
C PRO A 145 -18.01 -1.49 -2.31
N ASN A 146 -17.40 -0.36 -1.93
CA ASN A 146 -17.22 -0.01 -0.54
C ASN A 146 -18.20 1.11 -0.14
N PRO A 147 -19.12 0.87 0.84
CA PRO A 147 -20.09 1.87 1.30
C PRO A 147 -19.47 2.96 2.18
N ASN A 148 -18.17 2.89 2.50
CA ASN A 148 -17.49 3.83 3.39
C ASN A 148 -16.84 5.02 2.67
N PHE A 149 -17.03 5.15 1.36
CA PHE A 149 -16.41 6.25 0.60
C PHE A 149 -16.84 7.63 1.11
N ASP A 150 -18.05 7.76 1.65
CA ASP A 150 -18.53 8.98 2.29
C ASP A 150 -17.65 9.43 3.47
N LEU A 151 -17.06 8.47 4.21
CA LEU A 151 -16.16 8.76 5.34
C LEU A 151 -14.76 9.16 4.85
N TYR A 152 -14.25 8.49 3.81
CA TYR A 152 -12.98 8.87 3.18
C TYR A 152 -13.06 10.28 2.60
N GLU A 153 -14.13 10.61 1.87
CA GLU A 153 -14.35 11.95 1.30
C GLU A 153 -14.39 13.04 2.39
N LYS A 154 -15.04 12.76 3.52
CA LYS A 154 -15.04 13.67 4.68
C LYS A 154 -13.65 13.87 5.25
N LEU A 155 -12.88 12.79 5.46
CA LEU A 155 -11.51 12.85 6.00
C LEU A 155 -10.58 13.62 5.06
N ILE A 156 -10.66 13.35 3.75
CA ILE A 156 -9.90 14.08 2.72
C ILE A 156 -10.31 15.56 2.70
N GLY A 157 -11.62 15.85 2.78
CA GLY A 157 -12.16 17.21 2.87
C GLY A 157 -11.70 17.97 4.13
N MET A 158 -11.35 17.27 5.20
CA MET A 158 -10.72 17.84 6.40
C MET A 158 -9.21 18.08 6.24
N GLY A 159 -8.64 17.79 5.07
CA GLY A 159 -7.21 17.91 4.80
C GLY A 159 -6.36 16.77 5.41
N ILE A 160 -6.96 15.64 5.77
CA ILE A 160 -6.25 14.46 6.26
C ILE A 160 -5.82 13.61 5.05
N PRO A 161 -4.52 13.51 4.75
CA PRO A 161 -4.04 12.70 3.63
C PRO A 161 -4.24 11.20 3.90
N VAL A 162 -4.62 10.49 2.83
CA VAL A 162 -4.81 9.04 2.84
C VAL A 162 -3.84 8.41 1.86
N VAL A 163 -2.98 7.52 2.36
CA VAL A 163 -2.06 6.72 1.55
C VAL A 163 -2.42 5.25 1.75
N PHE A 164 -2.76 4.60 0.66
CA PHE A 164 -2.99 3.15 0.64
C PHE A 164 -1.68 2.38 0.51
N PHE A 165 -1.61 1.22 1.12
CA PHE A 165 -0.56 0.24 0.89
C PHE A 165 -1.17 -1.13 0.59
N ASN A 166 -0.50 -1.97 -0.21
CA ASN A 166 -1.01 -3.23 -0.75
C ASN A 166 -2.29 -3.05 -1.58
N GLY A 167 -3.47 -3.06 -0.93
CA GLY A 167 -4.77 -2.89 -1.57
C GLY A 167 -5.29 -1.45 -1.51
N TYR A 168 -5.95 -0.99 -2.57
CA TYR A 168 -6.49 0.37 -2.67
C TYR A 168 -7.84 0.37 -3.42
N TYR A 169 -8.52 1.50 -3.42
CA TYR A 169 -9.76 1.69 -4.16
C TYR A 169 -9.52 2.58 -5.39
N PRO A 170 -9.51 2.01 -6.62
CA PRO A 170 -9.21 2.77 -7.85
C PRO A 170 -10.15 3.95 -8.12
N THR A 171 -11.37 3.88 -7.61
CA THR A 171 -12.41 4.90 -7.83
C THR A 171 -12.42 6.02 -6.78
N LEU A 172 -11.62 5.89 -5.71
CA LEU A 172 -11.54 6.90 -4.66
C LEU A 172 -10.48 7.95 -5.02
N SER A 173 -10.93 9.17 -5.34
CA SER A 173 -10.04 10.29 -5.69
C SER A 173 -9.38 10.94 -4.47
N GLY A 174 -8.28 11.67 -4.71
CA GLY A 174 -7.59 12.42 -3.65
C GLY A 174 -6.76 11.55 -2.70
N THR A 175 -6.45 10.33 -3.10
CA THR A 175 -5.62 9.37 -2.33
C THR A 175 -4.37 8.99 -3.12
N TYR A 176 -3.40 8.42 -2.41
CA TYR A 176 -2.17 7.86 -2.99
C TYR A 176 -2.09 6.38 -2.65
N SER A 177 -1.34 5.63 -3.44
CA SER A 177 -1.15 4.19 -3.20
C SER A 177 0.29 3.75 -3.45
N VAL A 178 0.73 2.77 -2.66
CA VAL A 178 1.96 2.00 -2.89
C VAL A 178 1.55 0.53 -2.96
N CYS A 179 1.70 -0.08 -4.12
CA CYS A 179 1.33 -1.47 -4.36
C CYS A 179 2.35 -2.17 -5.24
N ALA A 180 2.26 -3.49 -5.33
CA ALA A 180 3.07 -4.26 -6.26
C ALA A 180 2.43 -4.30 -7.65
N ASP A 181 3.23 -4.56 -8.68
CA ASP A 181 2.74 -4.86 -10.03
C ASP A 181 2.18 -6.28 -10.10
N ASN A 182 0.98 -6.44 -9.53
CA ASN A 182 0.32 -7.73 -9.45
C ASN A 182 0.05 -8.37 -10.82
N GLN A 183 -0.22 -7.54 -11.84
CA GLN A 183 -0.47 -8.05 -13.19
C GLN A 183 0.82 -8.57 -13.82
N ALA A 184 1.91 -7.82 -13.75
CA ALA A 184 3.20 -8.30 -14.24
C ALA A 184 3.65 -9.57 -13.48
N GLY A 185 3.45 -9.61 -12.15
CA GLY A 185 3.77 -10.78 -11.35
C GLY A 185 2.98 -12.03 -11.75
N GLY A 186 1.67 -11.89 -11.98
CA GLY A 186 0.85 -13.02 -12.48
C GLY A 186 1.35 -13.56 -13.81
N ALA A 187 1.71 -12.67 -14.72
CA ALA A 187 2.30 -13.06 -16.01
C ALA A 187 3.68 -13.73 -15.86
N GLU A 188 4.53 -13.23 -14.96
CA GLU A 188 5.87 -13.78 -14.73
C GLU A 188 5.83 -15.22 -14.20
N LEU A 189 4.95 -15.50 -13.23
CA LEU A 189 4.78 -16.84 -12.68
C LEU A 189 4.28 -17.84 -13.74
N VAL A 190 3.35 -17.44 -14.59
CA VAL A 190 2.85 -18.28 -15.69
C VAL A 190 3.97 -18.55 -16.69
N ARG A 191 4.72 -17.54 -17.09
CA ARG A 191 5.85 -17.69 -18.03
C ARG A 191 6.87 -18.68 -17.51
N HIS A 192 7.23 -18.55 -16.21
CA HIS A 192 8.13 -19.49 -15.56
C HIS A 192 7.65 -20.95 -15.65
N LEU A 193 6.35 -21.20 -15.43
CA LEU A 193 5.79 -22.55 -15.55
C LEU A 193 5.78 -23.06 -17.00
N ILE A 194 5.46 -22.20 -17.96
CA ILE A 194 5.47 -22.55 -19.39
C ILE A 194 6.91 -22.87 -19.87
N ASP A 195 7.90 -22.11 -19.44
CA ASP A 195 9.30 -22.35 -19.76
C ASP A 195 9.81 -23.70 -19.22
N ARG A 196 9.10 -24.28 -18.23
CA ARG A 196 9.33 -25.63 -17.70
C ARG A 196 8.46 -26.71 -18.36
N GLY A 197 7.68 -26.33 -19.36
CA GLY A 197 6.89 -27.27 -20.16
C GLY A 197 5.47 -27.53 -19.63
N HIS A 198 5.01 -26.77 -18.61
CA HIS A 198 3.64 -26.89 -18.14
C HIS A 198 2.67 -26.22 -19.11
N THR A 199 1.65 -26.97 -19.51
CA THR A 199 0.57 -26.49 -20.38
C THR A 199 -0.82 -26.58 -19.73
N LYS A 200 -0.91 -27.31 -18.61
CA LYS A 200 -2.11 -27.48 -17.78
C LYS A 200 -1.85 -26.80 -16.43
N ILE A 201 -2.28 -25.57 -16.32
CA ILE A 201 -1.96 -24.69 -15.20
C ILE A 201 -3.25 -24.20 -14.57
N ALA A 202 -3.44 -24.47 -13.29
CA ALA A 202 -4.55 -23.95 -12.50
C ALA A 202 -4.13 -22.70 -11.70
N GLY A 203 -5.11 -21.99 -11.15
CA GLY A 203 -4.85 -20.82 -10.33
C GLY A 203 -5.81 -20.68 -9.15
N TYR A 204 -5.30 -20.33 -7.97
CA TYR A 204 -6.09 -19.93 -6.81
C TYR A 204 -5.99 -18.42 -6.63
N PHE A 205 -7.13 -17.71 -6.67
CA PHE A 205 -7.17 -16.25 -6.57
C PHE A 205 -8.21 -15.78 -5.55
N LYS A 206 -7.92 -14.66 -4.90
CA LYS A 206 -8.81 -14.06 -3.92
C LYS A 206 -9.76 -13.08 -4.61
N SER A 207 -11.06 -13.28 -4.47
CA SER A 207 -12.07 -12.52 -5.20
C SER A 207 -12.48 -11.20 -4.52
N ASP A 208 -12.25 -11.06 -3.23
CA ASP A 208 -12.63 -9.86 -2.48
C ASP A 208 -11.51 -8.81 -2.35
N ASP A 209 -10.30 -9.08 -2.87
CA ASP A 209 -9.19 -8.14 -2.91
C ASP A 209 -8.77 -7.80 -4.35
N ILE A 210 -8.47 -6.53 -4.62
CA ILE A 210 -8.07 -6.07 -5.95
C ILE A 210 -6.81 -6.77 -6.47
N GLN A 211 -5.87 -7.10 -5.58
CA GLN A 211 -4.65 -7.84 -5.93
C GLN A 211 -5.00 -9.19 -6.57
N GLY A 212 -6.05 -9.88 -6.08
CA GLY A 212 -6.47 -11.15 -6.64
C GLY A 212 -6.91 -11.06 -8.09
N HIS A 213 -7.69 -10.02 -8.42
CA HIS A 213 -8.10 -9.74 -9.79
C HIS A 213 -6.94 -9.32 -10.69
N GLN A 214 -6.00 -8.52 -10.17
CA GLN A 214 -4.82 -8.10 -10.91
C GLN A 214 -3.87 -9.28 -11.18
N ARG A 215 -3.59 -10.15 -10.17
CA ARG A 215 -2.79 -11.37 -10.31
C ARG A 215 -3.44 -12.33 -11.32
N TYR A 216 -4.75 -12.52 -11.24
CA TYR A 216 -5.51 -13.28 -12.23
C TYR A 216 -5.44 -12.66 -13.63
N SER A 217 -5.56 -11.35 -13.78
CA SER A 217 -5.43 -10.68 -15.07
C SER A 217 -4.08 -10.95 -15.74
N GLY A 218 -2.99 -10.92 -14.96
CA GLY A 218 -1.66 -11.29 -15.44
C GLY A 218 -1.58 -12.77 -15.84
N PHE A 219 -2.09 -13.66 -14.99
CA PHE A 219 -2.15 -15.08 -15.20
C PHE A 219 -2.87 -15.44 -16.51
N ILE A 220 -4.10 -14.99 -16.71
CA ILE A 220 -4.88 -15.33 -17.90
C ILE A 220 -4.31 -14.68 -19.18
N SER A 221 -3.79 -13.46 -19.08
CA SER A 221 -3.20 -12.77 -20.22
C SER A 221 -1.94 -13.46 -20.73
N GLU A 222 -1.09 -13.99 -19.86
CA GLU A 222 0.11 -14.71 -20.27
C GLU A 222 -0.20 -16.09 -20.84
N LEU A 223 -1.15 -16.82 -20.27
CA LEU A 223 -1.65 -18.08 -20.85
C LEU A 223 -2.17 -17.84 -22.26
N PHE A 224 -3.02 -16.85 -22.45
CA PHE A 224 -3.57 -16.52 -23.77
C PHE A 224 -2.48 -16.12 -24.76
N ARG A 225 -1.51 -15.30 -24.35
CA ARG A 225 -0.36 -14.91 -25.19
C ARG A 225 0.48 -16.11 -25.64
N SER A 226 0.57 -17.12 -24.79
CA SER A 226 1.30 -18.37 -25.06
C SER A 226 0.48 -19.40 -25.82
N GLY A 227 -0.74 -19.04 -26.28
CA GLY A 227 -1.62 -19.94 -27.03
C GLY A 227 -2.29 -21.01 -26.16
N LEU A 228 -2.29 -20.85 -24.85
CA LEU A 228 -2.95 -21.75 -23.91
C LEU A 228 -4.31 -21.20 -23.51
N ILE A 229 -5.33 -22.04 -23.64
CA ILE A 229 -6.69 -21.75 -23.18
C ILE A 229 -6.99 -22.77 -22.08
N ILE A 230 -7.28 -22.28 -20.88
CA ILE A 230 -7.66 -23.13 -19.76
C ILE A 230 -9.18 -23.04 -19.54
N PRO A 231 -9.80 -24.13 -19.11
CA PRO A 231 -11.21 -24.12 -18.68
C PRO A 231 -11.41 -23.25 -17.45
N ASP A 232 -12.55 -22.58 -17.33
CA ASP A 232 -12.88 -21.69 -16.20
C ASP A 232 -12.83 -22.44 -14.86
N GLU A 233 -13.12 -23.74 -14.85
CA GLU A 233 -13.04 -24.63 -13.68
C GLU A 233 -11.62 -24.84 -13.14
N ASN A 234 -10.58 -24.45 -13.88
CA ASN A 234 -9.20 -24.47 -13.42
C ASN A 234 -8.82 -23.18 -12.64
N VAL A 235 -9.74 -22.25 -12.51
CA VAL A 235 -9.56 -21.01 -11.72
C VAL A 235 -10.41 -21.08 -10.47
N PHE A 236 -9.75 -21.17 -9.32
CA PHE A 236 -10.38 -21.35 -8.01
C PHE A 236 -10.43 -20.01 -7.27
N TRP A 237 -11.62 -19.45 -7.20
CA TRP A 237 -11.86 -18.22 -6.46
C TRP A 237 -12.24 -18.50 -5.02
N TYR A 238 -11.71 -17.70 -4.09
CA TYR A 238 -12.06 -17.76 -2.68
C TYR A 238 -12.21 -16.34 -2.10
N THR A 239 -12.83 -16.23 -0.93
CA THR A 239 -12.97 -14.99 -0.17
C THR A 239 -12.26 -15.08 1.16
N THR A 240 -12.18 -13.99 1.89
CA THR A 240 -11.68 -13.98 3.27
C THR A 240 -12.38 -15.02 4.14
N GLU A 241 -13.71 -15.20 3.96
CA GLU A 241 -14.52 -16.10 4.76
C GLU A 241 -14.33 -17.59 4.41
N THR A 242 -13.96 -17.90 3.16
CA THR A 242 -13.80 -19.29 2.69
C THR A 242 -12.36 -19.76 2.69
N LYS A 243 -11.39 -18.86 2.98
CA LYS A 243 -9.96 -19.18 2.92
C LYS A 243 -9.55 -20.33 3.82
N GLU A 244 -10.07 -20.39 5.04
CA GLU A 244 -9.66 -21.39 6.04
C GLU A 244 -9.97 -22.82 5.61
N ASN A 245 -11.02 -23.01 4.82
CA ASN A 245 -11.50 -24.34 4.41
C ASN A 245 -11.03 -24.78 3.01
N LEU A 246 -10.11 -24.01 2.37
CA LEU A 246 -9.67 -24.27 0.99
C LEU A 246 -9.09 -25.67 0.78
N PHE A 247 -8.46 -26.24 1.81
CA PHE A 247 -7.67 -27.48 1.73
C PHE A 247 -8.04 -28.51 2.80
N ASP A 248 -9.24 -28.41 3.37
CA ASP A 248 -9.72 -29.32 4.41
C ASP A 248 -9.99 -30.74 3.88
N ASP A 249 -10.38 -30.85 2.61
CA ASP A 249 -10.64 -32.12 1.93
C ASP A 249 -9.65 -32.34 0.77
N PRO A 250 -8.56 -33.12 1.00
CA PRO A 250 -7.57 -33.38 -0.02
C PRO A 250 -8.11 -34.11 -1.25
N GLU A 251 -9.12 -34.97 -1.10
CA GLU A 251 -9.70 -35.71 -2.24
C GLU A 251 -10.46 -34.76 -3.15
N GLU A 252 -11.23 -33.82 -2.61
CA GLU A 252 -11.93 -32.80 -3.37
C GLU A 252 -10.93 -31.81 -4.04
N VAL A 253 -9.84 -31.46 -3.35
CA VAL A 253 -8.77 -30.63 -3.94
C VAL A 253 -8.15 -31.33 -5.14
N LEU A 254 -7.79 -32.62 -5.04
CA LEU A 254 -7.21 -33.37 -6.14
C LEU A 254 -8.20 -33.54 -7.30
N LYS A 255 -9.47 -33.80 -7.01
CA LYS A 255 -10.53 -33.89 -8.02
C LYS A 255 -10.69 -32.59 -8.79
N ARG A 256 -10.66 -31.45 -8.09
CA ARG A 256 -10.74 -30.11 -8.71
C ARG A 256 -9.50 -29.74 -9.51
N LEU A 257 -8.32 -30.13 -9.05
CA LEU A 257 -7.08 -29.94 -9.78
C LEU A 257 -7.05 -30.79 -11.08
N GLY A 258 -7.73 -31.95 -11.09
CA GLY A 258 -7.82 -32.79 -12.28
C GLY A 258 -6.43 -33.21 -12.79
N ASP A 259 -6.14 -32.90 -14.04
CA ASP A 259 -4.87 -33.20 -14.71
C ASP A 259 -3.94 -31.98 -14.84
N ASN A 260 -4.19 -30.91 -14.07
CA ASN A 260 -3.27 -29.77 -13.99
C ASN A 260 -1.96 -30.18 -13.36
N THR A 261 -0.87 -29.79 -13.99
CA THR A 261 0.50 -30.12 -13.56
C THR A 261 1.21 -28.97 -12.85
N ALA A 262 0.58 -27.80 -12.80
CA ALA A 262 1.11 -26.64 -12.11
C ALA A 262 -0.01 -25.75 -11.57
N VAL A 263 0.30 -25.00 -10.50
CA VAL A 263 -0.65 -24.09 -9.85
C VAL A 263 0.02 -22.77 -9.51
N VAL A 264 -0.64 -21.66 -9.90
CA VAL A 264 -0.33 -20.32 -9.43
C VAL A 264 -1.21 -20.00 -8.22
N CYS A 265 -0.61 -19.77 -7.07
CA CYS A 265 -1.32 -19.42 -5.84
C CYS A 265 -1.32 -17.91 -5.62
N TYR A 266 -2.43 -17.40 -5.12
CA TYR A 266 -2.61 -15.98 -4.80
C TYR A 266 -1.47 -15.45 -3.89
N ASN A 267 -1.06 -16.21 -2.89
CA ASN A 267 0.04 -15.86 -1.99
C ASN A 267 0.64 -17.10 -1.35
N ASP A 268 1.74 -16.94 -0.61
CA ASP A 268 2.45 -18.06 0.03
C ASP A 268 1.61 -18.78 1.09
N GLU A 269 0.64 -18.11 1.69
CA GLU A 269 -0.24 -18.74 2.68
C GLU A 269 -1.14 -19.80 2.01
N VAL A 270 -1.69 -19.47 0.84
CA VAL A 270 -2.45 -20.41 0.01
C VAL A 270 -1.54 -21.51 -0.54
N ALA A 271 -0.35 -21.16 -1.02
CA ALA A 271 0.61 -22.11 -1.54
C ALA A 271 1.08 -23.10 -0.46
N PHE A 272 1.35 -22.62 0.75
CA PHE A 272 1.72 -23.46 1.90
C PHE A 272 0.62 -24.47 2.23
N GLY A 273 -0.64 -24.03 2.26
CA GLY A 273 -1.79 -24.91 2.47
C GLY A 273 -1.94 -25.95 1.36
N LEU A 274 -1.78 -25.53 0.09
CA LEU A 274 -1.84 -26.44 -1.05
C LEU A 274 -0.71 -27.47 -1.05
N VAL A 275 0.53 -27.08 -0.82
CA VAL A 275 1.68 -28.01 -0.73
C VAL A 275 1.44 -29.04 0.35
N LYS A 276 1.02 -28.63 1.55
CA LYS A 276 0.67 -29.53 2.65
C LYS A 276 -0.43 -30.53 2.23
N CYS A 277 -1.48 -30.05 1.56
CA CYS A 277 -2.58 -30.86 1.08
C CYS A 277 -2.11 -31.89 0.04
N LEU A 278 -1.34 -31.48 -0.98
CA LEU A 278 -0.80 -32.35 -2.02
C LEU A 278 0.06 -33.47 -1.43
N LEU A 279 0.99 -33.11 -0.54
CA LEU A 279 1.86 -34.09 0.11
C LEU A 279 1.08 -35.11 0.97
N SER A 280 0.05 -34.64 1.69
CA SER A 280 -0.82 -35.52 2.49
C SER A 280 -1.64 -36.48 1.63
N ALA A 281 -1.96 -36.09 0.40
CA ALA A 281 -2.63 -36.91 -0.61
C ALA A 281 -1.66 -37.76 -1.46
N GLY A 282 -0.37 -37.82 -1.07
CA GLY A 282 0.66 -38.67 -1.73
C GLY A 282 1.14 -38.10 -3.08
N ARG A 283 0.86 -36.81 -3.37
CA ARG A 283 1.38 -36.13 -4.57
C ARG A 283 2.72 -35.48 -4.27
N ARG A 284 3.64 -35.55 -5.21
CA ARG A 284 4.98 -34.93 -5.10
C ARG A 284 4.93 -33.51 -5.66
N VAL A 285 5.67 -32.63 -5.01
CA VAL A 285 5.88 -31.24 -5.44
C VAL A 285 7.40 -31.08 -5.62
N PRO A 286 7.90 -30.72 -6.82
CA PRO A 286 7.15 -30.26 -8.00
C PRO A 286 6.76 -31.37 -9.00
N GLU A 287 7.20 -32.64 -8.84
CA GLU A 287 7.21 -33.66 -9.89
C GLU A 287 5.81 -34.01 -10.42
N ASP A 288 4.79 -34.04 -9.56
CA ASP A 288 3.40 -34.31 -9.97
C ASP A 288 2.63 -32.97 -10.14
N VAL A 289 2.88 -31.97 -9.29
CA VAL A 289 2.28 -30.63 -9.35
C VAL A 289 3.30 -29.58 -8.92
N ALA A 290 3.70 -28.71 -9.84
CA ALA A 290 4.51 -27.55 -9.51
C ALA A 290 3.64 -26.44 -8.86
N VAL A 291 4.19 -25.73 -7.87
CA VAL A 291 3.49 -24.66 -7.14
C VAL A 291 4.33 -23.39 -7.14
N VAL A 292 3.73 -22.28 -7.55
CA VAL A 292 4.36 -20.94 -7.51
C VAL A 292 3.45 -19.93 -6.81
N SER A 293 4.04 -18.87 -6.26
CA SER A 293 3.33 -17.97 -5.37
C SER A 293 3.85 -16.53 -5.37
N PHE A 294 3.30 -15.70 -4.48
CA PHE A 294 3.68 -14.31 -4.26
C PHE A 294 4.05 -14.09 -2.79
N ASP A 295 4.78 -12.99 -2.57
CA ASP A 295 5.14 -12.34 -1.32
C ASP A 295 6.46 -12.80 -0.69
N ASN A 296 7.00 -13.97 -1.04
CA ASN A 296 8.25 -14.54 -0.50
C ASN A 296 8.34 -14.44 1.04
N SER A 297 7.22 -14.74 1.69
CA SER A 297 7.08 -14.73 3.14
C SER A 297 7.86 -15.86 3.80
N ASN A 298 7.95 -15.83 5.13
CA ASN A 298 8.54 -16.93 5.89
C ASN A 298 7.89 -18.30 5.59
N LEU A 299 6.58 -18.33 5.26
CA LEU A 299 5.87 -19.55 4.92
C LEU A 299 6.46 -20.24 3.69
N SER A 300 6.94 -19.47 2.71
CA SER A 300 7.56 -20.04 1.51
C SER A 300 8.91 -20.72 1.79
N TRP A 301 9.57 -20.39 2.89
CA TRP A 301 10.83 -21.00 3.30
C TRP A 301 10.66 -22.18 4.24
N ILE A 302 9.68 -22.13 5.16
CA ILE A 302 9.44 -23.18 6.15
C ILE A 302 8.49 -24.27 5.65
N SER A 303 7.95 -24.16 4.45
CA SER A 303 7.17 -25.20 3.79
C SER A 303 8.00 -26.49 3.65
N GLN A 304 7.35 -27.64 3.71
CA GLN A 304 8.02 -28.95 3.50
C GLN A 304 8.76 -29.02 2.17
N VAL A 305 8.25 -28.33 1.15
CA VAL A 305 8.94 -28.04 -0.09
C VAL A 305 9.03 -26.51 -0.18
N PRO A 306 10.21 -25.89 -0.18
CA PRO A 306 10.38 -24.45 -0.30
C PRO A 306 9.71 -23.91 -1.57
N ILE A 307 8.84 -22.91 -1.39
CA ILE A 307 7.93 -22.45 -2.43
C ILE A 307 8.58 -21.35 -3.27
N THR A 308 8.69 -21.55 -4.59
CA THR A 308 9.06 -20.52 -5.56
C THR A 308 8.06 -19.38 -5.50
N SER A 309 8.53 -18.15 -5.29
CA SER A 309 7.67 -17.02 -4.99
C SER A 309 8.24 -15.71 -5.53
N LEU A 310 7.36 -14.73 -5.73
CA LEU A 310 7.76 -13.38 -6.04
C LEU A 310 8.00 -12.56 -4.77
N SER A 311 9.02 -11.70 -4.78
CA SER A 311 9.44 -10.87 -3.66
C SER A 311 9.47 -9.39 -4.04
N TYR A 312 9.34 -8.51 -3.07
CA TYR A 312 9.69 -7.09 -3.24
C TYR A 312 11.17 -6.80 -2.92
N GLU A 313 11.97 -7.82 -2.60
CA GLU A 313 13.32 -7.69 -2.05
C GLU A 313 13.34 -6.82 -0.79
N ASP A 314 14.30 -5.85 -0.74
CA ASP A 314 14.41 -4.90 0.37
C ASP A 314 13.42 -3.73 0.30
N ARG A 315 12.54 -3.71 -0.71
CA ARG A 315 11.55 -2.66 -0.91
C ARG A 315 10.29 -2.93 -0.11
N ASN A 316 10.29 -2.54 1.15
CA ASN A 316 9.13 -2.72 2.01
C ASN A 316 8.03 -1.70 1.65
N ILE A 317 6.87 -2.19 1.20
CA ILE A 317 5.71 -1.37 0.80
C ILE A 317 5.27 -0.44 1.93
N GLY A 318 5.24 -0.94 3.17
CA GLY A 318 4.88 -0.14 4.35
C GLY A 318 5.83 1.02 4.58
N ARG A 319 7.16 0.80 4.45
CA ARG A 319 8.18 1.84 4.55
C ARG A 319 7.97 2.95 3.52
N ILE A 320 7.77 2.56 2.26
CA ILE A 320 7.58 3.52 1.16
C ILE A 320 6.28 4.31 1.35
N ALA A 321 5.19 3.63 1.74
CA ALA A 321 3.91 4.28 2.00
C ALA A 321 3.99 5.27 3.18
N ALA A 322 4.67 4.90 4.27
CA ALA A 322 4.91 5.78 5.41
C ALA A 322 5.74 7.00 5.02
N GLN A 323 6.81 6.81 4.23
CA GLN A 323 7.63 7.92 3.76
C GLN A 323 6.82 8.88 2.86
N LYS A 324 6.00 8.35 1.94
CA LYS A 324 5.11 9.19 1.13
C LYS A 324 4.12 9.99 1.98
N LEU A 325 3.55 9.38 3.00
CA LEU A 325 2.66 10.11 3.91
C LEU A 325 3.40 11.24 4.63
N VAL A 326 4.60 10.99 5.15
CA VAL A 326 5.46 12.02 5.77
C VAL A 326 5.78 13.12 4.76
N ASP A 327 6.14 12.76 3.52
CA ASP A 327 6.44 13.73 2.46
C ASP A 327 5.23 14.64 2.16
N ILE A 328 4.01 14.07 2.10
CA ILE A 328 2.76 14.87 1.97
C ILE A 328 2.60 15.83 3.17
N LEU A 329 2.80 15.33 4.38
CA LEU A 329 2.68 16.13 5.59
C LEU A 329 3.69 17.27 5.65
N ASP A 330 4.87 17.08 5.05
CA ASP A 330 5.91 18.10 4.87
C ASP A 330 5.66 19.00 3.65
N GLY A 331 4.60 18.75 2.88
CA GLY A 331 4.22 19.54 1.70
C GLY A 331 5.05 19.23 0.46
N ARG A 332 5.68 18.07 0.39
CA ARG A 332 6.37 17.59 -0.80
C ARG A 332 5.36 16.99 -1.77
N ASP A 333 5.61 17.14 -3.05
CA ASP A 333 4.79 16.48 -4.07
C ASP A 333 5.11 15.00 -4.13
N VAL A 334 4.06 14.16 -4.10
CA VAL A 334 4.17 12.71 -4.20
C VAL A 334 3.23 12.18 -5.30
N SER A 335 3.53 10.98 -5.77
CA SER A 335 2.68 10.22 -6.67
C SER A 335 2.48 8.80 -6.13
N SER A 336 1.44 8.13 -6.58
CA SER A 336 1.28 6.69 -6.35
C SER A 336 2.44 5.91 -6.98
N GLU A 337 2.77 4.77 -6.40
CA GLU A 337 3.91 3.96 -6.83
C GLU A 337 3.53 2.50 -6.97
N VAL A 338 3.98 1.90 -8.07
CA VAL A 338 3.83 0.48 -8.35
C VAL A 338 5.22 -0.15 -8.34
N LEU A 339 5.44 -1.12 -7.45
CA LEU A 339 6.73 -1.76 -7.25
C LEU A 339 6.83 -3.03 -8.10
N PRO A 340 7.92 -3.22 -8.86
CA PRO A 340 8.16 -4.46 -9.57
C PRO A 340 8.47 -5.59 -8.60
N TRP A 341 8.18 -6.81 -9.05
CA TRP A 341 8.54 -8.04 -8.37
C TRP A 341 9.95 -8.48 -8.71
N THR A 342 10.53 -9.28 -7.81
CA THR A 342 11.75 -10.07 -8.05
C THR A 342 11.41 -11.53 -7.90
N PHE A 343 11.79 -12.32 -8.88
CA PHE A 343 11.53 -13.75 -8.91
C PHE A 343 12.53 -14.50 -8.03
N ILE A 344 12.05 -15.29 -7.07
CA ILE A 344 12.86 -16.10 -6.17
C ILE A 344 12.52 -17.58 -6.40
N GLN A 345 13.36 -18.25 -7.18
CA GLN A 345 13.22 -19.67 -7.43
C GLN A 345 13.60 -20.49 -6.20
N LYS A 346 12.80 -21.50 -5.91
CA LYS A 346 13.04 -22.51 -4.88
C LYS A 346 12.69 -23.91 -5.42
N GLU A 347 12.29 -24.84 -4.54
CA GLU A 347 12.18 -26.24 -4.88
C GLU A 347 10.79 -26.66 -5.43
N SER A 348 9.75 -25.83 -5.28
CA SER A 348 8.37 -26.19 -5.64
C SER A 348 8.02 -26.05 -7.12
N SER A 349 8.98 -25.62 -7.97
CA SER A 349 8.73 -25.50 -9.41
C SER A 349 10.00 -25.53 -10.27
#